data_15d29ee7d9bc458f097571763bc0a174
#
_entry.id   15d29ee7d9bc458f097571763bc0a174
#
_cell.length_a   1.000
_cell.length_b   1.000
_cell.length_c   1.000
_cell.angle_alpha   90.00
_cell.angle_beta   90.00
_cell.angle_gamma   90.00
#
_symmetry.space_group_name_H-M   'P 1'
#
loop_
_entity.id
_entity.type
_entity.pdbx_description
1 polymer ?
#
loop_
_entity_poly.entity_id
_entity_poly.type
_entity_poly.pdbx_seq_one_letter_code
_entity_poly.pdbx_strand_id
1 'polypeptide(L)'
;MQWSHPDVQGDVPPPCRAHTATLVDRKIVVFGGGEGPVYYDTVYVLDTVHRRWQKVEFPADAPHPTTRRAHTAVYYDGKIWVFGGGNGSQALNDVWTLTANCPIEKMKWAKVEIQGNKQPSARGYHTANLVRNIMIVVGGSDGRECFSDIWCLNLGEIFFASLQTLG
;
A
#
# COMPACT_ATOMS: atom_id res chain seq x y z
N MET A 1 -21.96 -18.39 11.97
CA MET A 1 -21.33 -17.21 11.33
C MET A 1 -22.42 -16.38 10.67
N GLN A 2 -22.35 -15.06 10.80
CA GLN A 2 -23.41 -14.16 10.30
C GLN A 2 -22.75 -12.89 9.72
N TRP A 3 -23.22 -12.45 8.57
CA TRP A 3 -22.86 -11.16 8.00
C TRP A 3 -23.72 -10.05 8.62
N SER A 4 -23.14 -8.88 8.82
CA SER A 4 -23.86 -7.67 9.18
C SER A 4 -23.42 -6.52 8.27
N HIS A 5 -24.30 -5.57 8.04
CA HIS A 5 -24.03 -4.36 7.26
C HIS A 5 -24.25 -3.15 8.17
N PRO A 6 -23.20 -2.71 8.89
CA PRO A 6 -23.33 -1.59 9.82
C PRO A 6 -23.45 -0.25 9.08
N ASP A 7 -24.18 0.66 9.68
CA ASP A 7 -24.18 2.06 9.24
C ASP A 7 -22.82 2.70 9.51
N VAL A 8 -22.35 3.48 8.56
CA VAL A 8 -21.09 4.23 8.63
C VAL A 8 -21.34 5.71 8.35
N GLN A 9 -20.44 6.56 8.85
CA GLN A 9 -20.54 8.02 8.73
C GLN A 9 -19.23 8.60 8.17
N GLY A 10 -19.24 9.90 7.90
CA GLY A 10 -18.05 10.67 7.48
C GLY A 10 -17.82 10.63 5.98
N ASP A 11 -16.57 10.70 5.58
CA ASP A 11 -16.13 10.76 4.18
C ASP A 11 -16.12 9.36 3.57
N VAL A 12 -17.30 8.82 3.28
CA VAL A 12 -17.41 7.47 2.71
C VAL A 12 -16.69 7.40 1.36
N PRO A 13 -15.75 6.44 1.16
CA PRO A 13 -15.06 6.32 -0.11
C PRO A 13 -16.03 5.99 -1.24
N PRO A 14 -15.74 6.42 -2.48
CA PRO A 14 -16.52 6.03 -3.65
C PRO A 14 -16.42 4.52 -3.88
N PRO A 15 -17.37 3.93 -4.63
CA PRO A 15 -17.25 2.54 -5.06
C PRO A 15 -15.90 2.30 -5.74
N CYS A 16 -15.20 1.24 -5.34
CA CYS A 16 -13.91 0.91 -5.92
C CYS A 16 -13.63 -0.60 -5.88
N ARG A 17 -12.80 -1.04 -6.79
CA ARG A 17 -12.27 -2.41 -6.84
C ARG A 17 -10.75 -2.40 -6.90
N ALA A 18 -10.14 -3.51 -6.53
CA ALA A 18 -8.70 -3.72 -6.57
C ALA A 18 -7.89 -2.69 -5.76
N HIS A 19 -8.52 -2.16 -4.69
CA HIS A 19 -7.88 -1.39 -3.63
C HIS A 19 -7.22 -2.32 -2.60
N THR A 20 -6.47 -1.76 -1.68
CA THR A 20 -6.02 -2.47 -0.47
C THR A 20 -6.73 -1.92 0.75
N ALA A 21 -6.97 -2.78 1.73
CA ALA A 21 -7.52 -2.43 3.03
C ALA A 21 -6.61 -3.07 4.09
N THR A 22 -5.95 -2.24 4.87
CA THR A 22 -4.93 -2.67 5.82
C THR A 22 -5.34 -2.31 7.24
N LEU A 23 -5.37 -3.29 8.13
CA LEU A 23 -5.66 -3.08 9.55
C LEU A 23 -4.43 -2.50 10.26
N VAL A 24 -4.62 -1.37 10.93
CA VAL A 24 -3.64 -0.69 11.77
C VAL A 24 -4.30 -0.39 13.11
N ASP A 25 -3.98 -1.14 14.14
CA ASP A 25 -4.67 -1.14 15.42
C ASP A 25 -6.18 -1.36 15.25
N ARG A 26 -6.98 -0.33 15.46
CA ARG A 26 -8.45 -0.34 15.26
C ARG A 26 -8.91 0.49 14.08
N LYS A 27 -7.99 0.85 13.19
CA LYS A 27 -8.29 1.58 11.96
C LYS A 27 -8.09 0.67 10.76
N ILE A 28 -8.93 0.82 9.75
CA ILE A 28 -8.68 0.22 8.44
C ILE A 28 -8.29 1.34 7.49
N VAL A 29 -7.10 1.22 6.92
CA VAL A 29 -6.57 2.18 5.95
C VAL A 29 -6.79 1.62 4.55
N VAL A 30 -7.57 2.31 3.74
CA VAL A 30 -7.89 1.95 2.36
C VAL A 30 -7.10 2.85 1.42
N PHE A 31 -6.42 2.25 0.46
CA PHE A 31 -5.62 2.99 -0.53
C PHE A 31 -5.91 2.55 -1.95
N GLY A 32 -6.02 3.52 -2.85
CA GLY A 32 -6.08 3.29 -4.28
C GLY A 32 -7.35 2.58 -4.75
N GLY A 33 -7.19 1.73 -5.73
CA GLY A 33 -8.29 1.08 -6.41
C GLY A 33 -8.81 1.89 -7.58
N GLY A 34 -10.02 1.60 -8.02
CA GLY A 34 -10.63 2.36 -9.09
C GLY A 34 -12.01 1.85 -9.49
N GLU A 35 -12.68 2.62 -10.33
CA GLU A 35 -13.96 2.29 -10.91
C GLU A 35 -13.91 2.57 -12.43
N GLY A 36 -14.24 1.55 -13.23
CA GLY A 36 -14.15 1.65 -14.68
C GLY A 36 -12.74 2.08 -15.13
N PRO A 37 -12.62 3.16 -15.92
CA PRO A 37 -11.34 3.70 -16.37
C PRO A 37 -10.63 4.57 -15.33
N VAL A 38 -11.28 4.92 -14.22
CA VAL A 38 -10.75 5.82 -13.21
C VAL A 38 -9.95 5.05 -12.18
N TYR A 39 -8.73 5.53 -11.89
CA TYR A 39 -7.83 4.99 -10.88
C TYR A 39 -7.63 6.02 -9.76
N TYR A 40 -7.52 5.55 -8.53
CA TYR A 40 -7.41 6.41 -7.35
C TYR A 40 -6.01 6.37 -6.75
N ASP A 41 -5.60 7.47 -6.13
CA ASP A 41 -4.43 7.63 -5.26
C ASP A 41 -4.84 8.07 -3.84
N THR A 42 -6.13 8.08 -3.59
CA THR A 42 -6.70 8.53 -2.32
C THR A 42 -6.51 7.52 -1.20
N VAL A 43 -6.36 8.05 0.00
CA VAL A 43 -6.33 7.27 1.24
C VAL A 43 -7.55 7.61 2.06
N TYR A 44 -8.26 6.57 2.51
CA TYR A 44 -9.37 6.68 3.45
C TYR A 44 -9.08 5.85 4.70
N VAL A 45 -9.49 6.34 5.84
CA VAL A 45 -9.33 5.67 7.13
C VAL A 45 -10.70 5.44 7.75
N LEU A 46 -11.02 4.20 8.04
CA LEU A 46 -12.19 3.82 8.84
C LEU A 46 -11.79 3.63 10.30
N ASP A 47 -12.32 4.44 11.18
CA ASP A 47 -12.35 4.12 12.62
C ASP A 47 -13.39 3.03 12.84
N THR A 48 -12.95 1.83 13.21
CA THR A 48 -13.84 0.67 13.38
C THR A 48 -14.69 0.74 14.65
N VAL A 49 -14.30 1.55 15.63
CA VAL A 49 -15.05 1.75 16.89
C VAL A 49 -16.21 2.72 16.66
N HIS A 50 -15.91 3.88 16.06
CA HIS A 50 -16.91 4.91 15.81
C HIS A 50 -17.62 4.74 14.47
N ARG A 51 -17.20 3.77 13.65
CA ARG A 51 -17.72 3.50 12.28
C ARG A 51 -17.74 4.74 11.42
N ARG A 52 -16.63 5.51 11.47
CA ARG A 52 -16.50 6.78 10.80
C ARG A 52 -15.34 6.77 9.82
N TRP A 53 -15.63 7.15 8.59
CA TRP A 53 -14.67 7.37 7.53
C TRP A 53 -14.08 8.76 7.58
N GLN A 54 -12.81 8.87 7.28
CA GLN A 54 -12.10 10.13 7.06
C GLN A 54 -11.22 9.98 5.82
N LYS A 55 -11.30 10.95 4.92
CA LYS A 55 -10.35 11.07 3.82
C LYS A 55 -9.08 11.72 4.34
N VAL A 56 -7.93 11.17 3.97
CA VAL A 56 -6.63 11.75 4.34
C VAL A 56 -6.25 12.79 3.29
N GLU A 57 -6.02 14.02 3.74
CA GLU A 57 -5.55 15.09 2.86
C GLU A 57 -4.03 15.24 3.03
N PHE A 58 -3.31 15.17 1.90
CA PHE A 58 -1.87 15.39 1.86
C PHE A 58 -1.57 16.78 1.29
N PRO A 59 -0.47 17.45 1.72
CA PRO A 59 -0.02 18.69 1.07
C PRO A 59 0.20 18.47 -0.43
N ALA A 60 -0.13 19.48 -1.24
CA ALA A 60 -0.10 19.35 -2.71
C ALA A 60 1.30 19.06 -3.28
N ASP A 61 2.35 19.47 -2.58
CA ASP A 61 3.77 19.26 -2.91
C ASP A 61 4.39 18.05 -2.24
N ALA A 62 3.63 17.34 -1.40
CA ALA A 62 4.13 16.14 -0.71
C ALA A 62 4.30 14.98 -1.70
N PRO A 63 5.38 14.20 -1.59
CA PRO A 63 5.54 13.00 -2.39
C PRO A 63 4.39 12.03 -2.09
N HIS A 64 3.82 11.44 -3.13
CA HIS A 64 2.78 10.40 -3.02
C HIS A 64 2.85 9.46 -4.22
N PRO A 65 2.39 8.21 -4.08
CA PRO A 65 2.33 7.28 -5.20
C PRO A 65 1.31 7.75 -6.25
N THR A 66 1.57 7.42 -7.51
CA THR A 66 0.60 7.64 -8.57
C THR A 66 -0.67 6.82 -8.33
N THR A 67 -1.78 7.22 -8.97
CA THR A 67 -3.03 6.45 -8.97
C THR A 67 -2.75 4.99 -9.34
N ARG A 68 -3.35 4.05 -8.62
CA ARG A 68 -3.11 2.63 -8.86
C ARG A 68 -4.22 1.73 -8.37
N ARG A 69 -4.34 0.58 -9.05
CA ARG A 69 -5.14 -0.56 -8.59
C ARG A 69 -4.34 -1.86 -8.71
N ALA A 70 -4.85 -2.94 -8.12
CA ALA A 70 -4.22 -4.26 -8.15
C ALA A 70 -2.80 -4.29 -7.56
N HIS A 71 -2.45 -3.32 -6.71
CA HIS A 71 -1.28 -3.32 -5.86
C HIS A 71 -1.51 -4.18 -4.61
N THR A 72 -0.46 -4.40 -3.84
CA THR A 72 -0.55 -5.04 -2.53
C THR A 72 -0.04 -4.13 -1.44
N ALA A 73 -0.47 -4.39 -0.20
CA ALA A 73 -0.04 -3.67 0.98
C ALA A 73 0.13 -4.60 2.17
N VAL A 74 1.17 -4.39 2.96
CA VAL A 74 1.41 -5.04 4.25
C VAL A 74 1.74 -4.00 5.30
N TYR A 75 1.37 -4.27 6.55
CA TYR A 75 1.67 -3.38 7.67
C TYR A 75 2.88 -3.91 8.45
N TYR A 76 3.92 -3.10 8.57
CA TYR A 76 5.12 -3.43 9.34
C TYR A 76 5.75 -2.16 9.93
N ASP A 77 6.13 -2.22 11.20
CA ASP A 77 6.85 -1.17 11.94
C ASP A 77 6.24 0.24 11.77
N GLY A 78 4.94 0.35 12.07
CA GLY A 78 4.21 1.63 12.02
C GLY A 78 3.91 2.16 10.62
N LYS A 79 4.23 1.40 9.57
CA LYS A 79 4.06 1.80 8.17
C LYS A 79 3.29 0.77 7.38
N ILE A 80 2.51 1.24 6.42
CA ILE A 80 1.93 0.41 5.37
C ILE A 80 2.89 0.45 4.18
N TRP A 81 3.35 -0.71 3.75
CA TRP A 81 4.25 -0.91 2.62
C TRP A 81 3.45 -1.32 1.41
N VAL A 82 3.50 -0.52 0.36
CA VAL A 82 2.75 -0.73 -0.89
C VAL A 82 3.70 -1.11 -2.00
N PHE A 83 3.37 -2.15 -2.76
CA PHE A 83 4.16 -2.60 -3.90
C PHE A 83 3.30 -2.70 -5.17
N GLY A 84 3.82 -2.17 -6.27
CA GLY A 84 3.35 -2.44 -7.61
C GLY A 84 1.94 -1.94 -7.92
N GLY A 85 1.20 -2.73 -8.65
CA GLY A 85 -0.09 -2.40 -9.21
C GLY A 85 0.00 -1.90 -10.65
N GLY A 86 -1.05 -1.26 -11.11
CA GLY A 86 -1.10 -0.60 -12.40
C GLY A 86 -1.76 0.77 -12.31
N ASN A 87 -1.30 1.73 -13.11
CA ASN A 87 -1.82 3.11 -13.12
C ASN A 87 -2.75 3.41 -14.31
N GLY A 88 -3.15 2.36 -15.05
CA GLY A 88 -3.98 2.47 -16.25
C GLY A 88 -3.17 2.51 -17.54
N SER A 89 -1.91 2.94 -17.50
CA SER A 89 -1.01 2.99 -18.65
C SER A 89 0.02 1.86 -18.61
N GLN A 90 0.48 1.50 -17.43
CA GLN A 90 1.53 0.48 -17.25
C GLN A 90 1.43 -0.19 -15.88
N ALA A 91 2.02 -1.37 -15.78
CA ALA A 91 2.32 -2.01 -14.51
C ALA A 91 3.45 -1.27 -13.79
N LEU A 92 3.47 -1.37 -12.46
CA LEU A 92 4.41 -0.68 -11.57
C LEU A 92 5.23 -1.69 -10.77
N ASN A 93 6.46 -1.29 -10.37
CA ASN A 93 7.33 -2.06 -9.48
C ASN A 93 7.95 -1.21 -8.36
N ASP A 94 7.43 -0.01 -8.17
CA ASP A 94 7.85 0.87 -7.08
C ASP A 94 7.33 0.39 -5.73
N VAL A 95 8.06 0.77 -4.70
CA VAL A 95 7.69 0.54 -3.30
C VAL A 95 7.48 1.88 -2.63
N TRP A 96 6.37 2.00 -1.90
CA TRP A 96 6.03 3.17 -1.11
C TRP A 96 5.69 2.79 0.32
N THR A 97 5.94 3.70 1.24
CA THR A 97 5.48 3.56 2.62
C THR A 97 4.55 4.69 2.99
N LEU A 98 3.47 4.35 3.71
CA LEU A 98 2.60 5.31 4.39
C LEU A 98 2.80 5.17 5.88
N THR A 99 3.23 6.23 6.56
CA THR A 99 3.27 6.24 8.03
C THR A 99 1.82 6.17 8.55
N ALA A 100 1.48 5.13 9.32
CA ALA A 100 0.09 4.83 9.67
C ALA A 100 -0.17 4.71 11.18
N ASN A 101 0.87 4.43 11.99
CA ASN A 101 0.77 4.42 13.45
C ASN A 101 0.89 5.84 14.04
N CYS A 102 0.01 6.73 13.59
CA CYS A 102 -0.02 8.13 14.00
C CYS A 102 -1.43 8.71 13.80
N PRO A 103 -1.71 9.93 14.30
CA PRO A 103 -2.89 10.69 13.93
C PRO A 103 -2.96 10.90 12.40
N ILE A 104 -4.19 10.97 11.86
CA ILE A 104 -4.43 11.03 10.41
C ILE A 104 -3.71 12.21 9.75
N GLU A 105 -3.71 13.36 10.39
CA GLU A 105 -3.04 14.59 9.91
C GLU A 105 -1.51 14.50 9.90
N LYS A 106 -0.94 13.45 10.50
CA LYS A 106 0.50 13.16 10.50
C LYS A 106 0.90 12.04 9.55
N MET A 107 -0.06 11.42 8.89
CA MET A 107 0.23 10.42 7.86
C MET A 107 0.99 11.05 6.71
N LYS A 108 2.01 10.35 6.23
CA LYS A 108 2.82 10.82 5.09
C LYS A 108 3.36 9.65 4.29
N TRP A 109 3.44 9.88 2.99
CA TRP A 109 4.06 8.98 2.05
C TRP A 109 5.56 9.19 1.94
N ALA A 110 6.28 8.12 1.68
CA ALA A 110 7.68 8.15 1.29
C ALA A 110 7.94 7.06 0.24
N LYS A 111 8.64 7.41 -0.82
CA LYS A 111 9.11 6.43 -1.79
C LYS A 111 10.31 5.69 -1.21
N VAL A 112 10.34 4.38 -1.40
CA VAL A 112 11.45 3.53 -0.95
C VAL A 112 12.41 3.30 -2.11
N GLU A 113 13.66 3.67 -1.91
CA GLU A 113 14.73 3.34 -2.86
C GLU A 113 15.21 1.92 -2.59
N ILE A 114 14.97 1.04 -3.57
CA ILE A 114 15.41 -0.36 -3.48
C ILE A 114 16.89 -0.45 -3.84
N GLN A 115 17.67 -1.00 -2.92
CA GLN A 115 19.09 -1.22 -3.14
C GLN A 115 19.35 -2.51 -3.92
N GLY A 116 20.38 -2.48 -4.76
CA GLY A 116 20.81 -3.63 -5.56
C GLY A 116 20.16 -3.69 -6.94
N ASN A 117 20.63 -4.65 -7.74
CA ASN A 117 20.26 -4.78 -9.16
C ASN A 117 19.13 -5.78 -9.43
N LYS A 118 18.53 -6.35 -8.37
CA LYS A 118 17.47 -7.35 -8.49
C LYS A 118 16.19 -6.84 -7.83
N GLN A 119 15.17 -6.73 -8.63
CA GLN A 119 13.80 -6.41 -8.18
C GLN A 119 12.78 -7.12 -9.06
N PRO A 120 11.55 -7.33 -8.57
CA PRO A 120 10.48 -7.90 -9.40
C PRO A 120 10.22 -7.03 -10.63
N SER A 121 9.85 -7.66 -11.75
CA SER A 121 9.26 -6.94 -12.88
C SER A 121 8.01 -6.20 -12.41
N ALA A 122 7.68 -5.11 -13.10
CA ALA A 122 6.45 -4.36 -12.86
C ALA A 122 5.22 -5.28 -12.98
N ARG A 123 4.33 -5.25 -12.01
CA ARG A 123 3.19 -6.17 -11.91
C ARG A 123 2.05 -5.65 -11.07
N GLY A 124 0.85 -6.06 -11.45
CA GLY A 124 -0.35 -6.01 -10.62
C GLY A 124 -0.91 -7.41 -10.39
N TYR A 125 -2.00 -7.51 -9.65
CA TYR A 125 -2.73 -8.77 -9.38
C TYR A 125 -1.89 -9.87 -8.70
N HIS A 126 -0.73 -9.51 -8.15
CA HIS A 126 0.07 -10.37 -7.30
C HIS A 126 -0.52 -10.43 -5.88
N THR A 127 -0.01 -11.33 -5.07
CA THR A 127 -0.30 -11.35 -3.63
C THR A 127 0.94 -10.94 -2.85
N ALA A 128 0.73 -10.38 -1.67
CA ALA A 128 1.80 -10.13 -0.72
C ALA A 128 1.38 -10.50 0.70
N ASN A 129 2.30 -11.11 1.41
CA ASN A 129 2.12 -11.47 2.82
C ASN A 129 3.37 -11.08 3.60
N LEU A 130 3.17 -10.77 4.88
CA LEU A 130 4.25 -10.46 5.79
C LEU A 130 4.58 -11.67 6.64
N VAL A 131 5.85 -12.06 6.64
CA VAL A 131 6.40 -13.06 7.55
C VAL A 131 7.54 -12.41 8.34
N ARG A 132 7.31 -12.13 9.61
CA ARG A 132 8.20 -11.32 10.46
C ARG A 132 8.43 -9.93 9.85
N ASN A 133 9.62 -9.66 9.33
CA ASN A 133 10.03 -8.43 8.66
C ASN A 133 10.22 -8.59 7.15
N ILE A 134 9.75 -9.69 6.58
CA ILE A 134 9.90 -9.99 5.16
C ILE A 134 8.54 -9.91 4.48
N MET A 135 8.41 -9.02 3.51
CA MET A 135 7.28 -8.97 2.58
C MET A 135 7.54 -9.96 1.45
N ILE A 136 6.68 -10.96 1.33
CA ILE A 136 6.77 -11.99 0.30
C ILE A 136 5.73 -11.68 -0.78
N VAL A 137 6.19 -11.46 -2.01
CA VAL A 137 5.37 -11.19 -3.19
C VAL A 137 5.36 -12.44 -4.07
N VAL A 138 4.16 -12.85 -4.52
CA VAL A 138 3.99 -14.06 -5.34
C VAL A 138 3.18 -13.74 -6.58
N GLY A 139 3.71 -14.11 -7.74
CA GLY A 139 3.00 -14.09 -9.02
C GLY A 139 2.60 -12.69 -9.50
N GLY A 140 1.43 -12.59 -10.10
CA GLY A 140 0.91 -11.37 -10.71
C GLY A 140 1.06 -11.33 -12.22
N SER A 141 0.79 -10.17 -12.82
CA SER A 141 0.86 -9.95 -14.25
C SER A 141 1.21 -8.50 -14.59
N ASP A 142 1.89 -8.27 -15.69
CA ASP A 142 2.13 -6.94 -16.25
C ASP A 142 1.09 -6.53 -17.30
N GLY A 143 0.11 -7.41 -17.55
CA GLY A 143 -0.91 -7.27 -18.60
C GLY A 143 -0.55 -7.97 -19.90
N ARG A 144 0.67 -8.49 -20.03
CA ARG A 144 1.14 -9.30 -21.17
C ARG A 144 1.47 -10.73 -20.75
N GLU A 145 2.20 -10.84 -19.64
CA GLU A 145 2.64 -12.10 -19.07
C GLU A 145 2.11 -12.28 -17.64
N CYS A 146 1.92 -13.53 -17.25
CA CYS A 146 1.65 -13.92 -15.87
C CYS A 146 2.92 -14.50 -15.26
N PHE A 147 3.21 -14.09 -14.03
CA PHE A 147 4.41 -14.49 -13.28
C PHE A 147 4.09 -15.59 -12.28
N SER A 148 5.02 -16.51 -12.08
CA SER A 148 4.95 -17.57 -11.06
C SER A 148 6.09 -17.48 -10.03
N ASP A 149 6.90 -16.43 -10.13
CA ASP A 149 8.06 -16.20 -9.27
C ASP A 149 7.67 -15.73 -7.85
N ILE A 150 8.61 -15.87 -6.95
CA ILE A 150 8.48 -15.43 -5.55
C ILE A 150 9.62 -14.44 -5.29
N TRP A 151 9.26 -13.30 -4.69
CA TRP A 151 10.20 -12.27 -4.28
C TRP A 151 10.05 -11.95 -2.81
N CYS A 152 11.18 -11.71 -2.15
CA CYS A 152 11.24 -11.35 -0.74
C CYS A 152 11.91 -9.99 -0.59
N LEU A 153 11.20 -9.06 0.05
CA LEU A 153 11.73 -7.76 0.43
C LEU A 153 11.90 -7.73 1.96
N ASN A 154 13.13 -7.57 2.43
CA ASN A 154 13.41 -7.40 3.85
C ASN A 154 13.12 -5.94 4.25
N LEU A 155 12.09 -5.74 5.07
CA LEU A 155 11.63 -4.42 5.51
C LEU A 155 12.43 -3.87 6.69
N GLY A 156 13.23 -4.72 7.35
CA GLY A 156 14.03 -4.35 8.52
C GLY A 156 15.45 -3.82 8.22
N GLU A 157 15.97 -4.00 7.00
CA GLU A 157 17.37 -3.65 6.68
C GLU A 157 17.65 -2.18 6.37
N ILE A 158 16.65 -1.33 6.33
CA ILE A 158 16.83 0.11 6.01
C ILE A 158 17.71 0.85 7.06
N PHE A 159 17.94 0.24 8.22
CA PHE A 159 18.68 0.87 9.33
C PHE A 159 20.18 0.57 9.41
N PHE A 160 20.70 -0.44 8.70
CA PHE A 160 22.10 -0.85 8.89
C PHE A 160 23.11 -0.22 7.91
N ALA A 161 22.69 0.36 6.81
CA ALA A 161 23.62 0.95 5.84
C ALA A 161 24.21 2.31 6.28
N SER A 162 23.67 2.95 7.31
CA SER A 162 24.14 4.27 7.78
C SER A 162 25.13 4.20 8.97
N LEU A 163 25.39 3.02 9.53
CA LEU A 163 26.30 2.86 10.68
C LEU A 163 27.68 2.26 10.34
N GLN A 164 27.94 1.89 9.09
CA GLN A 164 29.25 1.34 8.69
C GLN A 164 30.21 2.36 8.05
N THR A 165 29.89 3.66 8.06
CA THR A 165 30.78 4.71 7.52
C THR A 165 31.40 5.61 8.59
N LEU A 166 31.42 5.21 9.85
CA LEU A 166 32.19 5.85 10.92
C LEU A 166 33.08 4.81 11.63
N GLY A 167 34.11 4.39 10.94
CA GLY A 167 35.20 3.59 11.45
C GLY A 167 36.47 3.97 10.71
#